data_37f176d618b288d1f85e5112042b5a24
#
_entry.id   37f176d618b288d1f85e5112042b5a24
#
_cell.length_a   1.000
_cell.length_b   1.000
_cell.length_c   1.000
_cell.angle_alpha   90.00
_cell.angle_beta   90.00
_cell.angle_gamma   90.00
#
_symmetry.space_group_name_H-M   'P 1'
#
loop_
_entity.id
_entity.type
_entity.pdbx_description
1 polymer ?
#
loop_
_entity_poly.entity_id
_entity_poly.type
_entity_poly.pdbx_seq_one_letter_code
_entity_poly.pdbx_strand_id
1 'polypeptide(L)'
;SRQIIVGDVALLRAANHDVISTPRGYVLSQALYSHQFIGKIACQHGPEHTKEELESVISKGGIMVDVEVEHPIYGMLTAPLNIKSQEDIDNFMEKVEHSNATLLSSLTDGIHTHTLSCHSKDEFEEIKSDLSDKGLLLKSN
;
A
#
# COMPACT_ATOMS: atom_id res chain seq x y z
N SER A 1 18.22 14.83 -0.77
CA SER A 1 17.09 15.54 -0.18
C SER A 1 16.25 14.59 0.67
N ARG A 2 15.38 15.16 1.44
CA ARG A 2 14.46 14.39 2.28
C ARG A 2 13.60 13.44 1.43
N GLN A 3 13.16 13.90 0.28
CA GLN A 3 12.32 13.09 -0.59
C GLN A 3 13.07 11.89 -1.16
N ILE A 4 14.33 12.07 -1.48
CA ILE A 4 15.13 10.97 -2.00
C ILE A 4 15.26 9.88 -0.92
N ILE A 5 15.53 10.29 0.32
CA ILE A 5 15.66 9.34 1.43
C ILE A 5 14.36 8.57 1.67
N VAL A 6 13.24 9.28 1.67
CA VAL A 6 11.93 8.66 1.88
C VAL A 6 11.64 7.65 0.78
N GLY A 7 11.92 8.00 -0.47
CA GLY A 7 11.71 7.09 -1.60
C GLY A 7 12.59 5.86 -1.51
N ASP A 8 13.85 6.02 -1.11
CA ASP A 8 14.77 4.90 -0.98
C ASP A 8 14.31 3.92 0.10
N VAL A 9 13.85 4.44 1.23
CA VAL A 9 13.33 3.59 2.31
C VAL A 9 12.11 2.81 1.84
N ALA A 10 11.19 3.47 1.13
CA ALA A 10 10.00 2.80 0.61
C ALA A 10 10.36 1.68 -0.36
N LEU A 11 11.31 1.93 -1.26
CA LEU A 11 11.76 0.91 -2.21
C LEU A 11 12.42 -0.27 -1.51
N LEU A 12 13.23 -0.01 -0.49
CA LEU A 12 13.87 -1.06 0.28
C LEU A 12 12.84 -1.93 1.02
N ARG A 13 11.83 -1.32 1.60
CA ARG A 13 10.78 -2.07 2.28
C ARG A 13 10.02 -2.96 1.31
N ALA A 14 9.72 -2.44 0.13
CA ALA A 14 9.05 -3.23 -0.89
C ALA A 14 9.92 -4.38 -1.37
N ALA A 15 11.21 -4.13 -1.56
CA ALA A 15 12.13 -5.17 -2.03
C ALA A 15 12.38 -6.27 -1.01
N ASN A 16 12.32 -5.93 0.27
CA ASN A 16 12.65 -6.88 1.33
C ASN A 16 11.49 -7.72 1.85
N HIS A 17 10.29 -7.52 1.33
CA HIS A 17 9.14 -8.23 1.87
C HIS A 17 9.24 -9.74 1.72
N ASP A 18 9.92 -10.21 0.69
CA ASP A 18 10.05 -11.64 0.44
C ASP A 18 10.78 -12.37 1.58
N VAL A 19 11.59 -11.65 2.31
CA VAL A 19 12.36 -12.21 3.38
C VAL A 19 11.54 -12.37 4.63
N ILE A 20 10.38 -11.83 4.61
CA ILE A 20 9.58 -11.85 5.76
C ILE A 20 8.81 -13.03 5.86
N SER A 21 9.32 -13.96 6.31
CA SER A 21 8.47 -14.97 6.67
C SER A 21 7.49 -14.50 7.65
N THR A 22 7.76 -13.66 8.59
CA THR A 22 6.73 -13.44 9.55
C THR A 22 6.92 -12.31 10.48
N PRO A 23 6.61 -11.18 10.13
CA PRO A 23 6.23 -10.22 11.14
C PRO A 23 4.99 -10.74 11.84
N ARG A 24 4.96 -10.67 13.13
CA ARG A 24 3.86 -11.25 13.91
C ARG A 24 2.49 -10.82 13.47
N GLY A 25 2.35 -9.56 13.09
CA GLY A 25 1.06 -9.05 12.65
C GLY A 25 0.58 -9.71 11.37
N TYR A 26 1.49 -10.10 10.51
CA TYR A 26 1.13 -10.73 9.24
C TYR A 26 0.70 -12.18 9.42
N VAL A 27 1.25 -12.86 10.41
CA VAL A 27 0.79 -14.20 10.71
C VAL A 27 -0.67 -14.19 11.08
N LEU A 28 -1.07 -13.26 11.92
CA LEU A 28 -2.47 -13.12 12.29
C LEU A 28 -3.32 -12.72 11.11
N SER A 29 -2.82 -11.79 10.28
CA SER A 29 -3.54 -11.34 9.11
C SER A 29 -3.77 -12.47 8.12
N GLN A 30 -2.77 -13.30 7.90
CA GLN A 30 -2.91 -14.44 7.01
C GLN A 30 -3.98 -15.41 7.50
N ALA A 31 -4.02 -15.66 8.80
CA ALA A 31 -5.02 -16.53 9.37
C ALA A 31 -6.42 -16.00 9.13
N LEU A 32 -6.59 -14.69 9.17
CA LEU A 32 -7.87 -14.05 8.95
C LEU A 32 -8.26 -14.01 7.48
N TYR A 33 -7.31 -13.78 6.59
CA TYR A 33 -7.61 -13.54 5.18
C TYR A 33 -7.52 -14.78 4.29
N SER A 34 -6.90 -15.82 4.76
CA SER A 34 -6.74 -17.06 3.97
C SER A 34 -5.96 -16.87 2.67
N HIS A 35 -5.15 -15.82 2.58
CA HIS A 35 -4.33 -15.57 1.41
C HIS A 35 -2.93 -16.17 1.61
N GLN A 36 -2.28 -16.52 0.50
CA GLN A 36 -1.02 -17.24 0.54
C GLN A 36 0.21 -16.39 0.30
N PHE A 37 0.05 -15.21 -0.27
CA PHE A 37 1.19 -14.35 -0.58
C PHE A 37 0.99 -12.94 -0.03
N ILE A 38 1.98 -12.46 0.71
CA ILE A 38 1.97 -11.10 1.22
C ILE A 38 3.17 -10.38 0.63
N GLY A 39 2.93 -9.24 0.02
CA GLY A 39 3.98 -8.43 -0.56
C GLY A 39 3.78 -6.96 -0.28
N LYS A 40 4.84 -6.19 -0.50
CA LYS A 40 4.78 -4.74 -0.34
C LYS A 40 5.07 -4.05 -1.65
N ILE A 41 4.39 -2.93 -1.88
CA ILE A 41 4.62 -2.10 -3.04
C ILE A 41 4.92 -0.68 -2.57
N ALA A 42 5.79 0.01 -3.31
CA ALA A 42 6.08 1.42 -3.05
C ALA A 42 5.36 2.24 -4.11
N CYS A 43 4.60 3.21 -3.66
CA CYS A 43 3.77 4.05 -4.53
C CYS A 43 4.12 5.51 -4.38
N GLN A 44 3.81 6.29 -5.41
CA GLN A 44 3.88 7.74 -5.34
C GLN A 44 2.78 8.33 -6.20
N HIS A 45 1.78 8.94 -5.58
CA HIS A 45 0.70 9.62 -6.27
C HIS A 45 -0.02 10.55 -5.30
N GLY A 46 -0.78 11.50 -5.84
CA GLY A 46 -1.58 12.39 -5.01
C GLY A 46 -2.89 11.76 -4.57
N PRO A 47 -3.64 12.45 -3.69
CA PRO A 47 -4.91 11.94 -3.18
C PRO A 47 -5.95 11.65 -4.24
N GLU A 48 -5.89 12.35 -5.36
CA GLU A 48 -6.84 12.17 -6.47
C GLU A 48 -6.75 10.78 -7.11
N HIS A 49 -5.65 10.07 -6.90
CA HIS A 49 -5.45 8.73 -7.46
C HIS A 49 -5.70 7.61 -6.45
N THR A 50 -6.10 7.94 -5.24
CA THR A 50 -6.28 6.94 -4.19
C THR A 50 -7.32 5.88 -4.54
N LYS A 51 -8.47 6.33 -5.06
CA LYS A 51 -9.52 5.39 -5.42
C LYS A 51 -9.08 4.45 -6.54
N GLU A 52 -8.37 4.98 -7.53
CA GLU A 52 -7.87 4.19 -8.64
C GLU A 52 -6.89 3.12 -8.16
N GLU A 53 -6.01 3.48 -7.22
CA GLU A 53 -5.07 2.54 -6.63
C GLU A 53 -5.79 1.41 -5.91
N LEU A 54 -6.76 1.75 -5.08
CA LEU A 54 -7.54 0.75 -4.34
C LEU A 54 -8.30 -0.17 -5.27
N GLU A 55 -8.92 0.39 -6.29
CA GLU A 55 -9.68 -0.41 -7.26
C GLU A 55 -8.79 -1.38 -8.04
N SER A 56 -7.58 -0.96 -8.38
CA SER A 56 -6.64 -1.86 -9.06
C SER A 56 -6.30 -3.08 -8.23
N VAL A 57 -6.11 -2.90 -6.93
CA VAL A 57 -5.79 -4.00 -6.03
C VAL A 57 -6.99 -4.93 -5.86
N ILE A 58 -8.15 -4.36 -5.56
CA ILE A 58 -9.34 -5.14 -5.23
C ILE A 58 -9.90 -5.88 -6.45
N SER A 59 -9.86 -5.26 -7.63
CA SER A 59 -10.40 -5.87 -8.83
C SER A 59 -9.68 -7.15 -9.24
N LYS A 60 -8.44 -7.32 -8.78
CA LYS A 60 -7.65 -8.51 -9.08
C LYS A 60 -7.63 -9.52 -7.92
N GLY A 61 -8.43 -9.27 -6.90
CA GLY A 61 -8.57 -10.20 -5.78
C GLY A 61 -7.62 -9.95 -4.61
N GLY A 62 -6.87 -8.88 -4.65
CA GLY A 62 -5.96 -8.55 -3.55
C GLY A 62 -6.67 -7.85 -2.40
N ILE A 63 -6.00 -7.83 -1.25
CA ILE A 63 -6.47 -7.11 -0.07
C ILE A 63 -5.42 -6.05 0.27
N MET A 64 -5.86 -4.81 0.44
CA MET A 64 -5.01 -3.72 0.87
C MET A 64 -4.96 -3.76 2.39
N VAL A 65 -3.85 -4.25 2.93
CA VAL A 65 -3.73 -4.48 4.38
C VAL A 65 -3.47 -3.19 5.13
N ASP A 66 -2.53 -2.38 4.68
CA ASP A 66 -2.13 -1.17 5.38
C ASP A 66 -1.53 -0.13 4.45
N VAL A 67 -1.22 1.02 5.01
CA VAL A 67 -0.39 2.04 4.37
C VAL A 67 0.69 2.45 5.35
N GLU A 68 1.91 2.60 4.85
CA GLU A 68 3.06 3.01 5.65
C GLU A 68 3.75 4.19 4.99
N VAL A 69 4.18 5.15 5.81
CA VAL A 69 4.99 6.27 5.33
C VAL A 69 6.16 6.47 6.28
N GLU A 70 7.29 6.92 5.74
CA GLU A 70 8.45 7.22 6.56
C GLU A 70 8.50 8.72 6.81
N HIS A 71 8.08 9.14 7.98
CA HIS A 71 8.05 10.55 8.33
C HIS A 71 9.40 10.98 8.87
N PRO A 72 9.93 12.13 8.46
CA PRO A 72 11.28 12.55 8.88
C PRO A 72 11.41 12.83 10.37
N ILE A 73 10.33 13.11 11.06
CA ILE A 73 10.35 13.38 12.50
C ILE A 73 9.87 12.19 13.30
N TYR A 74 8.73 11.62 12.90
CA TYR A 74 8.09 10.56 13.67
C TYR A 74 8.50 9.15 13.27
N GLY A 75 9.29 9.00 12.21
CA GLY A 75 9.69 7.70 11.73
C GLY A 75 8.57 7.00 10.98
N MET A 76 8.50 5.69 11.09
CA MET A 76 7.51 4.90 10.37
C MET A 76 6.11 5.09 10.96
N LEU A 77 5.21 5.58 10.13
CA LEU A 77 3.81 5.70 10.49
C LEU A 77 3.03 4.66 9.70
N THR A 78 2.24 3.85 10.37
CA THR A 78 1.48 2.78 9.74
C THR A 78 0.02 2.90 10.12
N ALA A 79 -0.88 2.79 9.16
CA ALA A 79 -2.31 2.77 9.41
C ALA A 79 -2.92 1.53 8.77
N PRO A 80 -3.67 0.72 9.53
CA PRO A 80 -4.33 -0.45 8.96
C PRO A 80 -5.50 0.00 8.09
N LEU A 81 -5.68 -0.65 6.95
CA LEU A 81 -6.77 -0.34 6.03
C LEU A 81 -7.75 -1.50 5.90
N ASN A 82 -7.24 -2.71 5.71
CA ASN A 82 -8.06 -3.92 5.57
C ASN A 82 -9.16 -3.78 4.52
N ILE A 83 -8.82 -3.20 3.38
CA ILE A 83 -9.76 -2.99 2.28
C ILE A 83 -9.72 -4.20 1.37
N LYS A 84 -10.86 -4.86 1.19
CA LYS A 84 -10.95 -6.10 0.42
C LYS A 84 -12.15 -6.16 -0.52
N SER A 85 -13.01 -5.15 -0.54
CA SER A 85 -14.19 -5.12 -1.40
C SER A 85 -14.46 -3.72 -1.90
N GLN A 86 -15.32 -3.60 -2.90
CA GLN A 86 -15.74 -2.31 -3.41
C GLN A 86 -16.46 -1.51 -2.32
N GLU A 87 -17.23 -2.18 -1.48
CA GLU A 87 -17.90 -1.52 -0.36
C GLU A 87 -16.89 -0.90 0.60
N ASP A 88 -15.79 -1.61 0.87
CA ASP A 88 -14.72 -1.08 1.73
C ASP A 88 -14.08 0.14 1.10
N ILE A 89 -13.88 0.13 -0.22
CA ILE A 89 -13.33 1.29 -0.94
C ILE A 89 -14.26 2.47 -0.81
N ASP A 90 -15.55 2.26 -1.05
CA ASP A 90 -16.54 3.32 -1.00
C ASP A 90 -16.62 3.93 0.39
N ASN A 91 -16.59 3.10 1.43
CA ASN A 91 -16.59 3.56 2.81
C ASN A 91 -15.34 4.37 3.15
N PHE A 92 -14.19 3.90 2.67
CA PHE A 92 -12.94 4.61 2.90
C PHE A 92 -12.93 5.96 2.19
N MET A 93 -13.36 6.01 0.94
CA MET A 93 -13.39 7.25 0.17
C MET A 93 -14.40 8.24 0.77
N GLU A 94 -15.51 7.74 1.29
CA GLU A 94 -16.46 8.61 1.98
C GLU A 94 -15.84 9.28 3.20
N LYS A 95 -15.08 8.53 3.99
CA LYS A 95 -14.38 9.09 5.14
C LYS A 95 -13.37 10.14 4.71
N VAL A 96 -12.65 9.89 3.63
CA VAL A 96 -11.66 10.83 3.10
C VAL A 96 -12.34 12.13 2.65
N GLU A 97 -13.45 12.02 1.93
CA GLU A 97 -14.15 13.18 1.40
C GLU A 97 -14.81 14.05 2.49
N HIS A 98 -15.30 13.41 3.54
CA HIS A 98 -16.03 14.12 4.60
C HIS A 98 -15.18 14.43 5.82
N SER A 99 -13.87 14.22 5.72
CA SER A 99 -12.96 14.49 6.81
C SER A 99 -12.02 15.64 6.44
N ASN A 100 -11.62 16.41 7.44
CA ASN A 100 -10.57 17.41 7.26
C ASN A 100 -9.19 16.79 7.49
N ALA A 101 -9.15 15.49 7.74
CA ALA A 101 -7.88 14.81 7.99
C ALA A 101 -7.09 14.65 6.70
N THR A 102 -5.77 14.73 6.84
CA THR A 102 -4.86 14.53 5.72
C THR A 102 -4.48 13.05 5.62
N LEU A 103 -4.45 12.51 4.41
CA LEU A 103 -3.97 11.15 4.20
C LEU A 103 -2.49 11.06 4.59
N LEU A 104 -2.09 9.90 5.13
CA LEU A 104 -0.69 9.70 5.52
C LEU A 104 0.27 9.97 4.35
N SER A 105 -0.08 9.51 3.16
CA SER A 105 0.78 9.68 1.98
C SER A 105 1.03 11.14 1.64
N SER A 106 0.13 12.04 2.03
CA SER A 106 0.32 13.47 1.79
C SER A 106 1.44 14.07 2.63
N LEU A 107 1.81 13.40 3.72
CA LEU A 107 2.90 13.86 4.59
C LEU A 107 4.28 13.65 3.95
N THR A 108 4.35 12.84 2.91
CA THR A 108 5.59 12.46 2.26
C THR A 108 5.51 12.65 0.74
N ASP A 109 4.83 13.70 0.29
CA ASP A 109 4.65 14.02 -1.13
C ASP A 109 4.08 12.87 -1.96
N GLY A 110 3.18 12.12 -1.35
CA GLY A 110 2.54 10.99 -2.03
C GLY A 110 3.32 9.70 -2.01
N ILE A 111 4.52 9.69 -1.41
CA ILE A 111 5.34 8.48 -1.33
C ILE A 111 4.86 7.63 -0.15
N HIS A 112 4.47 6.40 -0.44
CA HIS A 112 3.97 5.49 0.58
C HIS A 112 4.17 4.03 0.16
N THR A 113 4.07 3.14 1.14
CA THR A 113 4.13 1.71 0.89
C THR A 113 2.83 1.08 1.32
N HIS A 114 2.38 0.09 0.58
CA HIS A 114 1.22 -0.71 0.97
C HIS A 114 1.63 -2.15 1.13
N THR A 115 1.04 -2.83 2.10
CA THR A 115 1.13 -4.27 2.22
C THR A 115 -0.11 -4.85 1.57
N LEU A 116 0.09 -5.79 0.65
CA LEU A 116 -1.00 -6.46 -0.06
C LEU A 116 -1.03 -7.93 0.32
N SER A 117 -2.22 -8.49 0.48
CA SER A 117 -2.40 -9.91 0.67
C SER A 117 -3.06 -10.45 -0.58
N CYS A 118 -2.43 -11.41 -1.22
CA CYS A 118 -2.86 -11.94 -2.52
C CYS A 118 -2.94 -13.46 -2.47
N HIS A 119 -3.66 -14.05 -3.43
CA HIS A 119 -3.77 -15.51 -3.51
C HIS A 119 -2.47 -16.15 -3.97
N SER A 120 -1.68 -15.43 -4.77
CA SER A 120 -0.43 -15.96 -5.31
C SER A 120 0.53 -14.81 -5.61
N LYS A 121 1.79 -15.18 -5.85
CA LYS A 121 2.78 -14.21 -6.29
C LYS A 121 2.42 -13.66 -7.67
N ASP A 122 1.86 -14.49 -8.54
CA ASP A 122 1.44 -14.06 -9.86
C ASP A 122 0.38 -12.98 -9.79
N GLU A 123 -0.60 -13.15 -8.91
CA GLU A 123 -1.63 -12.14 -8.69
C GLU A 123 -1.02 -10.83 -8.19
N PHE A 124 -0.06 -10.92 -7.26
CA PHE A 124 0.65 -9.75 -6.77
C PHE A 124 1.39 -9.03 -7.90
N GLU A 125 2.07 -9.76 -8.76
CA GLU A 125 2.81 -9.19 -9.88
C GLU A 125 1.86 -8.56 -10.92
N GLU A 126 0.69 -9.12 -11.12
CA GLU A 126 -0.32 -8.54 -12.00
C GLU A 126 -0.82 -7.19 -11.47
N ILE A 127 -1.07 -7.12 -10.17
CA ILE A 127 -1.49 -5.88 -9.51
C ILE A 127 -0.39 -4.83 -9.67
N LYS A 128 0.84 -5.23 -9.41
CA LYS A 128 1.99 -4.34 -9.50
C LYS A 128 2.16 -3.80 -10.91
N SER A 129 2.01 -4.66 -11.91
CA SER A 129 2.08 -4.28 -13.31
C SER A 129 0.99 -3.27 -13.68
N ASP A 130 -0.23 -3.51 -13.22
CA ASP A 130 -1.35 -2.62 -13.48
C ASP A 130 -1.12 -1.24 -12.86
N LEU A 131 -0.63 -1.20 -11.64
CA LEU A 131 -0.32 0.07 -10.97
C LEU A 131 0.83 0.79 -11.67
N SER A 132 1.81 0.05 -12.16
CA SER A 132 2.91 0.63 -12.92
C SER A 132 2.42 1.27 -14.21
N ASP A 133 1.52 0.58 -14.92
CA ASP A 133 0.94 1.10 -16.16
C ASP A 133 0.14 2.38 -15.93
N LYS A 134 -0.46 2.51 -14.76
CA LYS A 134 -1.21 3.70 -14.40
C LYS A 134 -0.34 4.83 -13.85
N GLY A 135 0.95 4.58 -13.71
CA GLY A 135 1.89 5.57 -13.22
C GLY A 135 1.81 5.83 -11.73
N LEU A 136 1.30 4.86 -10.97
CA LEU A 136 1.09 5.03 -9.53
C LEU A 136 2.24 4.50 -8.67
N LEU A 137 3.11 3.68 -9.22
CA LEU A 137 4.24 3.15 -8.47
C LEU A 137 5.39 4.16 -8.40
N LEU A 138 6.11 4.12 -7.27
CA LEU A 138 7.33 4.91 -7.12
C LEU A 138 8.39 4.32 -8.06
N LYS A 139 8.98 5.17 -8.89
CA LYS A 139 9.99 4.73 -9.84
C LYS A 139 11.35 4.70 -9.18
N SER A 140 12.07 3.60 -9.39
CA SER A 140 13.45 3.52 -8.97
C SER A 140 14.31 4.10 -10.09
N ASN A 141 15.35 4.79 -9.73
CA ASN A 141 16.29 5.35 -10.70
C ASN A 141 17.47 4.45 -10.89
#